data_f19b5c519d8892da85ac6212c4fc8f37
#
_entry.id   f19b5c519d8892da85ac6212c4fc8f37
#
_cell.length_a   1.000
_cell.length_b   1.000
_cell.length_c   1.000
_cell.angle_alpha   90.00
_cell.angle_beta   90.00
_cell.angle_gamma   90.00
#
_symmetry.space_group_name_H-M   'P 1'
#
loop_
_entity.id
_entity.type
_entity.pdbx_description
1 polymer ?
#
loop_
_entity_poly.entity_id
_entity_poly.type
_entity_poly.pdbx_seq_one_letter_code
_entity_poly.pdbx_strand_id
1 'polypeptide(L)'
;MCSSDLSYNTLKNEYPQTSEVSETSEVSALPVLHYTELLDQLIRSGQLKFSKKLGLKVTYHDPCYLGRYNGVYDAPRRIIQATGCELVEMPRHGERAFCCGAGGGRIWMAEGEIQASPESSPRRERPSESRIREAVALDGVNTFVVACPKDMTMYRDAVKTTGNESRLEVKDLIELVHAAL
;
A
#
# COMPACT_ATOMS: atom_id res chain seq x y z
N MET A 1 1.24 14.67 9.06
CA MET A 1 1.56 13.71 7.97
C MET A 1 1.61 12.31 8.55
N CYS A 2 0.92 11.37 7.94
CA CYS A 2 0.85 9.98 8.38
C CYS A 2 1.50 9.06 7.34
N SER A 3 2.34 8.14 7.79
CA SER A 3 2.95 7.09 6.97
C SER A 3 2.13 5.80 6.93
N SER A 4 1.16 5.66 7.85
CA SER A 4 0.23 4.53 7.92
C SER A 4 -1.15 4.98 7.46
N ASP A 5 -1.73 4.27 6.50
CA ASP A 5 -3.07 4.51 6.00
C ASP A 5 -4.15 4.34 7.09
N LEU A 6 -3.94 3.43 8.05
CA LEU A 6 -4.81 3.27 9.23
C LEU A 6 -4.79 4.52 10.12
N SER A 7 -3.59 4.99 10.52
CA SER A 7 -3.46 6.19 11.37
C SER A 7 -4.00 7.43 10.65
N TYR A 8 -3.80 7.52 9.34
CA TYR A 8 -4.37 8.57 8.50
C TYR A 8 -5.90 8.58 8.57
N ASN A 9 -6.52 7.41 8.37
CA ASN A 9 -7.98 7.29 8.44
C ASN A 9 -8.52 7.68 9.82
N THR A 10 -7.92 7.16 10.89
CA THR A 10 -8.36 7.44 12.27
C THR A 10 -8.25 8.94 12.59
N LEU A 11 -7.12 9.55 12.30
CA LEU A 11 -6.92 10.98 12.57
C LEU A 11 -7.82 11.87 11.71
N LYS A 12 -8.09 11.49 10.48
CA LYS A 12 -8.89 12.28 9.54
C LYS A 12 -10.39 12.15 9.78
N ASN A 13 -10.87 10.92 10.02
CA ASN A 13 -12.31 10.62 9.97
C ASN A 13 -12.92 10.29 11.35
N GLU A 14 -12.12 9.77 12.29
CA GLU A 14 -12.63 9.24 13.56
C GLU A 14 -12.28 10.15 14.75
N TYR A 15 -11.05 10.68 14.79
CA TYR A 15 -10.58 11.49 15.91
C TYR A 15 -11.45 12.72 16.21
N PRO A 16 -11.96 13.49 15.24
CA PRO A 16 -12.83 14.62 15.51
C PRO A 16 -14.18 14.23 16.13
N GLN A 17 -14.59 12.97 15.97
CA GLN A 17 -15.90 12.47 16.44
C GLN A 17 -15.83 11.90 17.86
N THR A 18 -14.66 11.55 18.35
CA THR A 18 -14.47 10.90 19.65
C THR A 18 -14.18 11.89 20.77
N SER A 19 -13.91 13.15 20.47
CA SER A 19 -13.50 14.12 21.47
C SER A 19 -14.67 15.00 21.91
N GLU A 20 -14.99 14.92 23.20
CA GLU A 20 -15.71 15.99 23.93
C GLU A 20 -14.94 17.33 23.91
N VAL A 21 -13.77 17.36 23.28
CA VAL A 21 -12.87 18.49 23.03
C VAL A 21 -13.30 19.31 21.79
N SER A 22 -14.54 19.15 21.33
CA SER A 22 -15.07 19.92 20.20
C SER A 22 -15.17 21.44 20.46
N GLU A 23 -14.91 21.89 21.67
CA GLU A 23 -14.95 23.31 22.04
C GLU A 23 -13.60 24.05 21.94
N THR A 24 -12.47 23.33 21.74
CA THR A 24 -11.20 23.98 21.41
C THR A 24 -10.96 23.90 19.91
N SER A 25 -11.49 24.87 19.22
CA SER A 25 -11.61 25.01 17.77
C SER A 25 -10.31 24.96 16.95
N GLU A 26 -9.13 24.87 17.58
CA GLU A 26 -7.86 24.89 16.85
C GLU A 26 -7.38 23.51 16.38
N VAL A 27 -7.72 22.43 17.09
CA VAL A 27 -7.24 21.07 16.73
C VAL A 27 -8.02 20.47 15.57
N SER A 28 -9.29 20.81 15.39
CA SER A 28 -10.12 20.32 14.29
C SER A 28 -9.75 20.94 12.93
N ALA A 29 -8.92 21.97 12.92
CA ALA A 29 -8.52 22.69 11.71
C ALA A 29 -7.18 22.20 11.11
N LEU A 30 -6.46 21.27 11.75
CA LEU A 30 -5.19 20.79 11.25
C LEU A 30 -5.42 19.82 10.07
N PRO A 31 -4.87 20.10 8.88
CA PRO A 31 -5.02 19.20 7.74
C PRO A 31 -4.27 17.89 7.99
N VAL A 32 -5.00 16.79 8.01
CA VAL A 32 -4.42 15.44 8.09
C VAL A 32 -4.16 14.95 6.68
N LEU A 33 -2.90 14.76 6.34
CA LEU A 33 -2.46 14.26 5.03
C LEU A 33 -1.72 12.93 5.19
N HIS A 34 -2.01 11.99 4.30
CA HIS A 34 -1.13 10.87 4.09
C HIS A 34 0.16 11.35 3.39
N TYR A 35 1.31 10.69 3.65
CA TYR A 35 2.58 11.15 3.07
C TYR A 35 2.54 11.20 1.53
N THR A 36 1.78 10.32 0.89
CA THR A 36 1.63 10.33 -0.57
C THR A 36 0.91 11.56 -1.08
N GLU A 37 -0.08 12.07 -0.34
CA GLU A 37 -0.78 13.32 -0.71
C GLU A 37 0.17 14.52 -0.60
N LEU A 38 0.99 14.57 0.47
CA LEU A 38 1.98 15.63 0.63
C LEU A 38 3.04 15.59 -0.47
N LEU A 39 3.61 14.41 -0.76
CA LEU A 39 4.60 14.26 -1.82
C LEU A 39 4.04 14.64 -3.19
N ASP A 40 2.80 14.24 -3.50
CA ASP A 40 2.13 14.62 -4.73
C ASP A 40 1.97 16.16 -4.84
N GLN A 41 1.57 16.83 -3.75
CA GLN A 41 1.47 18.29 -3.71
C GLN A 41 2.83 18.95 -3.96
N LEU A 42 3.90 18.47 -3.31
CA LEU A 42 5.25 19.00 -3.49
C LEU A 42 5.78 18.80 -4.91
N ILE A 43 5.50 17.66 -5.54
CA ILE A 43 5.86 17.38 -6.94
C ILE A 43 5.09 18.32 -7.88
N ARG A 44 3.78 18.43 -7.71
CA ARG A 44 2.93 19.28 -8.57
C ARG A 44 3.23 20.77 -8.44
N SER A 45 3.63 21.23 -7.27
CA SER A 45 4.08 22.61 -7.04
C SER A 45 5.53 22.87 -7.50
N GLY A 46 6.26 21.84 -7.93
CA GLY A 46 7.67 21.95 -8.32
C GLY A 46 8.65 22.13 -7.16
N GLN A 47 8.17 22.00 -5.91
CA GLN A 47 9.02 22.07 -4.71
C GLN A 47 9.86 20.81 -4.52
N LEU A 48 9.35 19.65 -4.97
CA LEU A 48 10.09 18.40 -5.02
C LEU A 48 10.39 18.02 -6.47
N LYS A 49 11.67 17.85 -6.79
CA LYS A 49 12.14 17.45 -8.12
C LYS A 49 13.05 16.25 -7.98
N PHE A 50 12.95 15.32 -8.89
CA PHE A 50 13.82 14.15 -8.93
C PHE A 50 15.02 14.41 -9.84
N SER A 51 16.20 14.03 -9.35
CA SER A 51 17.46 14.16 -10.09
C SER A 51 17.73 12.96 -11.00
N LYS A 52 17.12 11.81 -10.69
CA LYS A 52 17.29 10.54 -11.40
C LYS A 52 15.96 9.99 -11.86
N LYS A 53 15.98 9.28 -12.98
CA LYS A 53 14.88 8.43 -13.43
C LYS A 53 15.25 6.98 -13.16
N LEU A 54 14.40 6.26 -12.43
CA LEU A 54 14.72 4.89 -11.99
C LEU A 54 14.62 3.87 -13.13
N GLY A 55 13.73 4.09 -14.12
CA GLY A 55 13.54 3.18 -15.24
C GLY A 55 13.06 1.79 -14.86
N LEU A 56 12.50 1.62 -13.65
CA LEU A 56 11.96 0.35 -13.17
C LEU A 56 10.57 0.13 -13.73
N LYS A 57 10.22 -1.13 -13.99
CA LYS A 57 8.86 -1.54 -14.32
C LYS A 57 8.19 -2.08 -13.06
N VAL A 58 7.22 -1.36 -12.56
CA VAL A 58 6.63 -1.58 -11.24
C VAL A 58 5.14 -1.83 -11.31
N THR A 59 4.61 -2.54 -10.33
CA THR A 59 3.16 -2.58 -10.06
C THR A 59 2.86 -2.03 -8.67
N TYR A 60 1.66 -1.53 -8.46
CA TYR A 60 1.27 -0.88 -7.20
C TYR A 60 0.08 -1.58 -6.55
N HIS A 61 0.17 -1.79 -5.24
CA HIS A 61 -0.96 -2.22 -4.43
C HIS A 61 -1.63 -1.04 -3.77
N ASP A 62 -2.92 -0.87 -3.99
CA ASP A 62 -3.73 0.16 -3.36
C ASP A 62 -4.05 -0.24 -1.91
N PRO A 63 -3.51 0.44 -0.87
CA PRO A 63 -3.84 0.15 0.52
C PRO A 63 -5.32 0.45 0.80
N CYS A 64 -5.97 -0.43 1.57
CA CYS A 64 -7.42 -0.36 1.73
C CYS A 64 -7.91 0.93 2.41
N TYR A 65 -7.24 1.40 3.44
CA TYR A 65 -7.63 2.63 4.13
C TYR A 65 -7.26 3.90 3.35
N LEU A 66 -6.20 3.87 2.54
CA LEU A 66 -5.86 5.00 1.68
C LEU A 66 -6.82 5.11 0.49
N GLY A 67 -7.01 4.01 -0.25
CA GLY A 67 -7.86 3.98 -1.43
C GLY A 67 -9.34 3.86 -1.07
N ARG A 68 -9.77 2.68 -0.60
CA ARG A 68 -11.20 2.36 -0.44
C ARG A 68 -11.93 3.24 0.56
N TYR A 69 -11.29 3.62 1.68
CA TYR A 69 -11.91 4.46 2.71
C TYR A 69 -11.73 5.96 2.47
N ASN A 70 -10.66 6.38 1.81
CA ASN A 70 -10.33 7.79 1.63
C ASN A 70 -10.26 8.27 0.17
N GLY A 71 -10.44 7.40 -0.81
CA GLY A 71 -10.46 7.76 -2.23
C GLY A 71 -9.12 8.19 -2.82
N VAL A 72 -8.00 7.94 -2.14
CA VAL A 72 -6.67 8.38 -2.58
C VAL A 72 -6.04 7.30 -3.46
N TYR A 73 -6.28 7.39 -4.76
CA TYR A 73 -5.75 6.44 -5.76
C TYR A 73 -4.67 7.05 -6.66
N ASP A 74 -4.83 8.33 -7.03
CA ASP A 74 -4.00 8.97 -8.05
C ASP A 74 -2.66 9.47 -7.53
N ALA A 75 -2.60 9.94 -6.28
CA ALA A 75 -1.39 10.51 -5.71
C ALA A 75 -0.21 9.50 -5.73
N PRO A 76 -0.36 8.24 -5.28
CA PRO A 76 0.71 7.25 -5.40
C PRO A 76 1.16 7.00 -6.85
N ARG A 77 0.21 6.94 -7.79
CA ARG A 77 0.49 6.70 -9.22
C ARG A 77 1.31 7.83 -9.83
N ARG A 78 0.94 9.08 -9.54
CA ARG A 78 1.70 10.25 -10.01
C ARG A 78 3.11 10.29 -9.44
N ILE A 79 3.29 9.91 -8.18
CA ILE A 79 4.62 9.82 -7.56
C ILE A 79 5.46 8.76 -8.28
N ILE A 80 4.93 7.56 -8.48
CA ILE A 80 5.62 6.48 -9.21
C ILE A 80 6.06 6.96 -10.59
N GLN A 81 5.17 7.57 -11.35
CA GLN A 81 5.49 8.12 -12.68
C GLN A 81 6.55 9.22 -12.61
N ALA A 82 6.47 10.10 -11.61
CA ALA A 82 7.42 11.21 -11.43
C ALA A 82 8.85 10.70 -11.13
N THR A 83 9.00 9.56 -10.45
CA THR A 83 10.32 8.90 -10.25
C THR A 83 10.87 8.27 -11.54
N GLY A 84 10.13 8.31 -12.64
CA GLY A 84 10.54 7.73 -13.93
C GLY A 84 10.36 6.21 -14.01
N CYS A 85 9.54 5.65 -13.14
CA CYS A 85 9.11 4.24 -13.22
C CYS A 85 7.96 4.07 -14.22
N GLU A 86 7.92 2.93 -14.90
CA GLU A 86 6.79 2.46 -15.69
C GLU A 86 5.82 1.71 -14.78
N LEU A 87 4.61 2.25 -14.60
CA LEU A 87 3.58 1.59 -13.80
C LEU A 87 2.74 0.65 -14.66
N VAL A 88 2.70 -0.62 -14.29
CA VAL A 88 1.84 -1.65 -14.88
C VAL A 88 0.81 -2.08 -13.85
N GLU A 89 -0.46 -1.83 -14.14
CA GLU A 89 -1.54 -2.14 -13.20
C GLU A 89 -1.88 -3.63 -13.19
N MET A 90 -2.11 -4.16 -11.99
CA MET A 90 -2.69 -5.49 -11.84
C MET A 90 -4.16 -5.50 -12.27
N PRO A 91 -4.75 -6.64 -12.66
CA PRO A 91 -6.17 -6.73 -13.04
C PRO A 91 -7.11 -6.18 -11.97
N ARG A 92 -6.81 -6.43 -10.69
CA ARG A 92 -7.56 -5.91 -9.54
C ARG A 92 -6.82 -4.74 -8.90
N HIS A 93 -7.01 -3.53 -9.40
CA HIS A 93 -6.39 -2.28 -8.89
C HIS A 93 -7.45 -1.21 -8.59
N GLY A 94 -7.05 -0.11 -7.97
CA GLY A 94 -7.91 1.00 -7.60
C GLY A 94 -9.03 0.54 -6.66
N GLU A 95 -10.27 0.90 -6.95
CA GLU A 95 -11.45 0.53 -6.16
C GLU A 95 -11.66 -0.99 -6.05
N ARG A 96 -11.20 -1.74 -7.05
CA ARG A 96 -11.29 -3.20 -7.10
C ARG A 96 -10.06 -3.91 -6.52
N ALA A 97 -9.13 -3.16 -5.91
CA ALA A 97 -7.92 -3.74 -5.34
C ALA A 97 -8.26 -4.85 -4.33
N PHE A 98 -7.55 -5.97 -4.46
CA PHE A 98 -7.72 -7.09 -3.54
C PHE A 98 -7.02 -6.83 -2.22
N CYS A 99 -7.57 -7.28 -1.12
CA CYS A 99 -7.02 -7.03 0.22
C CYS A 99 -5.70 -7.77 0.43
N CYS A 100 -4.78 -7.17 1.22
CA CYS A 100 -3.55 -7.85 1.68
C CYS A 100 -3.83 -8.98 2.69
N GLY A 101 -4.99 -8.94 3.34
CA GLY A 101 -5.39 -9.94 4.33
C GLY A 101 -4.91 -9.67 5.76
N ALA A 102 -4.28 -8.52 6.05
CA ALA A 102 -3.76 -8.19 7.38
C ALA A 102 -4.78 -7.55 8.34
N GLY A 103 -5.91 -7.08 7.80
CA GLY A 103 -6.92 -6.32 8.56
C GLY A 103 -7.60 -7.11 9.67
N GLY A 104 -8.25 -6.40 10.61
CA GLY A 104 -9.02 -7.02 11.69
C GLY A 104 -8.19 -7.87 12.66
N GLY A 105 -6.89 -7.60 12.79
CA GLY A 105 -5.99 -8.41 13.63
C GLY A 105 -5.54 -9.73 13.00
N ARG A 106 -5.97 -10.04 11.78
CA ARG A 106 -5.65 -11.30 11.09
C ARG A 106 -4.14 -11.54 10.90
N ILE A 107 -3.35 -10.48 10.81
CA ILE A 107 -1.88 -10.58 10.74
C ILE A 107 -1.27 -11.37 11.91
N TRP A 108 -1.96 -11.40 13.07
CA TRP A 108 -1.52 -12.09 14.29
C TRP A 108 -2.10 -13.51 14.44
N MET A 109 -3.02 -13.91 13.54
CA MET A 109 -3.65 -15.22 13.61
C MET A 109 -2.80 -16.25 12.89
N ALA A 110 -2.58 -17.40 13.55
CA ALA A 110 -1.93 -18.54 12.93
C ALA A 110 -2.82 -19.09 11.79
N GLU A 111 -2.21 -19.34 10.64
CA GLU A 111 -2.91 -19.99 9.53
C GLU A 111 -2.99 -21.50 9.81
N GLY A 112 -4.11 -21.97 10.26
CA GLY A 112 -4.33 -23.39 10.57
C GLY A 112 -5.46 -23.64 11.54
N GLU A 113 -5.89 -22.63 12.29
CA GLU A 113 -7.01 -22.74 13.24
C GLU A 113 -8.40 -22.59 12.61
N ILE A 114 -8.49 -22.32 11.31
CA ILE A 114 -9.71 -22.55 10.56
C ILE A 114 -9.76 -24.05 10.32
N GLN A 115 -10.53 -24.75 11.18
CA GLN A 115 -10.74 -26.19 11.19
C GLN A 115 -10.63 -26.79 9.78
N ALA A 116 -9.45 -27.29 9.44
CA ALA A 116 -9.31 -28.25 8.39
C ALA A 116 -9.94 -29.54 8.93
N SER A 117 -11.07 -29.96 8.39
CA SER A 117 -11.50 -31.34 8.54
C SER A 117 -10.34 -32.24 8.14
N PRO A 118 -10.10 -33.38 8.83
CA PRO A 118 -8.90 -34.21 8.67
C PRO A 118 -8.71 -34.79 7.27
N GLU A 119 -9.64 -34.60 6.35
CA GLU A 119 -9.62 -35.11 4.99
C GLU A 119 -9.28 -34.00 3.99
N SER A 120 -7.97 -33.78 3.80
CA SER A 120 -7.37 -33.26 2.57
C SER A 120 -8.01 -32.01 1.92
N SER A 121 -7.83 -30.83 2.52
CA SER A 121 -7.83 -29.62 1.71
C SER A 121 -6.39 -29.10 1.63
N PRO A 122 -5.88 -28.85 0.42
CA PRO A 122 -4.60 -28.16 0.29
C PRO A 122 -4.68 -26.84 1.02
N ARG A 123 -3.58 -26.39 1.64
CA ARG A 123 -3.48 -25.11 2.35
C ARG A 123 -4.17 -24.02 1.50
N ARG A 124 -5.16 -23.36 2.08
CA ARG A 124 -5.88 -22.29 1.39
C ARG A 124 -4.92 -21.13 1.11
N GLU A 125 -4.84 -20.70 -0.15
CA GLU A 125 -4.01 -19.57 -0.56
C GLU A 125 -4.41 -18.30 0.20
N ARG A 126 -3.42 -17.60 0.76
CA ARG A 126 -3.64 -16.32 1.44
C ARG A 126 -3.97 -15.22 0.44
N PRO A 127 -4.75 -14.19 0.83
CA PRO A 127 -5.01 -13.03 -0.03
C PRO A 127 -3.72 -12.37 -0.55
N SER A 128 -2.69 -12.22 0.30
CA SER A 128 -1.40 -11.68 -0.09
C SER A 128 -0.68 -12.54 -1.14
N GLU A 129 -0.73 -13.86 -1.03
CA GLU A 129 -0.13 -14.79 -1.99
C GLU A 129 -0.83 -14.71 -3.36
N SER A 130 -2.18 -14.68 -3.36
CA SER A 130 -2.97 -14.46 -4.57
C SER A 130 -2.57 -13.16 -5.27
N ARG A 131 -2.32 -12.11 -4.50
CA ARG A 131 -1.92 -10.81 -5.00
C ARG A 131 -0.51 -10.82 -5.61
N ILE A 132 0.44 -11.52 -4.98
CA ILE A 132 1.79 -11.71 -5.54
C ILE A 132 1.72 -12.50 -6.86
N ARG A 133 0.84 -13.51 -6.97
CA ARG A 133 0.65 -14.23 -8.25
C ARG A 133 0.14 -13.32 -9.37
N GLU A 134 -0.75 -12.39 -9.07
CA GLU A 134 -1.16 -11.38 -10.06
C GLU A 134 0.01 -10.51 -10.51
N ALA A 135 0.83 -10.07 -9.57
CA ALA A 135 1.97 -9.21 -9.87
C ALA A 135 3.03 -9.91 -10.73
N VAL A 136 3.37 -11.16 -10.40
CA VAL A 136 4.37 -11.92 -11.17
C VAL A 136 3.86 -12.38 -12.54
N ALA A 137 2.55 -12.33 -12.77
CA ALA A 137 1.96 -12.60 -14.09
C ALA A 137 2.09 -11.41 -15.06
N LEU A 138 2.46 -10.22 -14.56
CA LEU A 138 2.68 -9.04 -15.37
C LEU A 138 4.05 -9.11 -16.05
N ASP A 139 4.07 -8.87 -17.35
CA ASP A 139 5.30 -8.96 -18.14
C ASP A 139 6.31 -7.87 -17.77
N GLY A 140 7.54 -8.29 -17.45
CA GLY A 140 8.66 -7.41 -17.15
C GLY A 140 8.58 -6.68 -15.80
N VAL A 141 7.53 -6.88 -15.00
CA VAL A 141 7.42 -6.29 -13.66
C VAL A 141 8.36 -7.03 -12.68
N ASN A 142 9.22 -6.28 -12.02
CA ASN A 142 10.17 -6.79 -11.02
C ASN A 142 10.04 -6.13 -9.65
N THR A 143 9.20 -5.12 -9.52
CA THR A 143 9.04 -4.36 -8.27
C THR A 143 7.56 -4.21 -7.92
N PHE A 144 7.21 -4.64 -6.71
CA PHE A 144 5.88 -4.52 -6.12
C PHE A 144 5.88 -3.37 -5.12
N VAL A 145 5.17 -2.29 -5.44
CA VAL A 145 5.17 -1.07 -4.64
C VAL A 145 3.96 -1.03 -3.71
N VAL A 146 4.20 -0.66 -2.47
CA VAL A 146 3.18 -0.47 -1.43
C VAL A 146 3.31 0.91 -0.78
N ALA A 147 2.28 1.35 -0.07
CA ALA A 147 2.29 2.60 0.69
C ALA A 147 1.68 2.42 2.10
N CYS A 148 1.80 1.22 2.66
CA CYS A 148 1.32 0.86 3.99
C CYS A 148 2.33 -0.08 4.67
N PRO A 149 2.73 0.17 5.92
CA PRO A 149 3.69 -0.69 6.63
C PRO A 149 3.21 -2.14 6.82
N LYS A 150 1.89 -2.35 6.96
CA LYS A 150 1.33 -3.71 7.05
C LYS A 150 1.43 -4.44 5.72
N ASP A 151 1.18 -3.76 4.61
CA ASP A 151 1.32 -4.33 3.28
C ASP A 151 2.77 -4.75 3.02
N MET A 152 3.74 -3.94 3.45
CA MET A 152 5.16 -4.27 3.36
C MET A 152 5.46 -5.62 4.01
N THR A 153 4.98 -5.84 5.23
CA THR A 153 5.18 -7.09 5.98
C THR A 153 4.49 -8.27 5.27
N MET A 154 3.22 -8.11 4.90
CA MET A 154 2.42 -9.17 4.29
C MET A 154 2.97 -9.60 2.93
N TYR A 155 3.39 -8.65 2.09
CA TYR A 155 3.86 -8.99 0.75
C TYR A 155 5.31 -9.46 0.72
N ARG A 156 6.18 -8.99 1.62
CA ARG A 156 7.51 -9.57 1.79
C ARG A 156 7.44 -11.04 2.22
N ASP A 157 6.53 -11.37 3.11
CA ASP A 157 6.27 -12.77 3.48
C ASP A 157 5.66 -13.56 2.30
N ALA A 158 4.66 -12.99 1.61
CA ALA A 158 4.01 -13.66 0.48
C ALA A 158 4.95 -13.93 -0.70
N VAL A 159 5.90 -13.03 -0.99
CA VAL A 159 6.94 -13.27 -2.01
C VAL A 159 7.78 -14.50 -1.65
N LYS A 160 8.16 -14.66 -0.37
CA LYS A 160 8.91 -15.83 0.13
C LYS A 160 8.09 -17.11 0.03
N THR A 161 6.88 -17.09 0.58
CA THR A 161 6.03 -18.30 0.64
C THR A 161 5.54 -18.77 -0.74
N THR A 162 5.55 -17.89 -1.73
CA THR A 162 5.24 -18.23 -3.13
C THR A 162 6.49 -18.52 -3.97
N GLY A 163 7.70 -18.45 -3.39
CA GLY A 163 8.96 -18.73 -4.09
C GLY A 163 9.33 -17.72 -5.18
N ASN A 164 8.90 -16.45 -5.03
CA ASN A 164 9.11 -15.41 -6.05
C ASN A 164 10.19 -14.37 -5.66
N GLU A 165 11.04 -14.66 -4.68
CA GLU A 165 12.07 -13.73 -4.17
C GLU A 165 13.07 -13.27 -5.24
N SER A 166 13.40 -14.14 -6.19
CA SER A 166 14.29 -13.80 -7.30
C SER A 166 13.62 -12.99 -8.42
N ARG A 167 12.29 -12.90 -8.42
CA ARG A 167 11.51 -12.28 -9.51
C ARG A 167 10.90 -10.95 -9.14
N LEU A 168 10.50 -10.76 -7.87
CA LEU A 168 9.72 -9.62 -7.43
C LEU A 168 10.25 -9.08 -6.10
N GLU A 169 10.72 -7.84 -6.12
CA GLU A 169 11.13 -7.09 -4.93
C GLU A 169 9.96 -6.25 -4.40
N VAL A 170 9.71 -6.27 -3.09
CA VAL A 170 8.68 -5.44 -2.45
C VAL A 170 9.32 -4.18 -1.88
N LYS A 171 8.87 -3.01 -2.33
CA LYS A 171 9.34 -1.69 -1.88
C LYS A 171 8.20 -0.81 -1.38
N ASP A 172 8.49 -0.02 -0.36
CA ASP A 172 7.61 1.10 -0.04
C ASP A 172 7.80 2.22 -1.09
N LEU A 173 6.74 2.95 -1.37
CA LEU A 173 6.75 4.06 -2.32
C LEU A 173 7.80 5.12 -1.94
N ILE A 174 8.03 5.34 -0.64
CA ILE A 174 9.05 6.29 -0.17
C ILE A 174 10.48 5.84 -0.53
N GLU A 175 10.73 4.53 -0.67
CA GLU A 175 12.03 4.02 -1.10
C GLU A 175 12.31 4.39 -2.57
N LEU A 176 11.27 4.38 -3.44
CA LEU A 176 11.41 4.87 -4.82
C LEU A 176 11.69 6.38 -4.85
N VAL A 177 10.96 7.15 -4.04
CA VAL A 177 11.17 8.59 -3.91
C VAL A 177 12.61 8.88 -3.47
N HIS A 178 13.08 8.21 -2.44
CA HIS A 178 14.44 8.38 -1.93
C HIS A 178 15.51 8.00 -2.98
N ALA A 179 15.29 6.93 -3.74
CA ALA A 179 16.23 6.49 -4.77
C ALA A 179 16.28 7.44 -5.98
N ALA A 180 15.22 8.22 -6.24
CA ALA A 180 15.13 9.18 -7.34
C ALA A 180 15.66 10.57 -6.99
N LEU A 181 15.82 10.89 -5.71
CA LEU A 181 16.43 12.14 -5.23
C LEU A 181 17.93 12.18 -5.52
#